data_b19631dfcdad32da7d2d82df915e6c44
#
_entry.id   b19631dfcdad32da7d2d82df915e6c44
#
_cell.length_a   1.000
_cell.length_b   1.000
_cell.length_c   1.000
_cell.angle_alpha   90.00
_cell.angle_beta   90.00
_cell.angle_gamma   90.00
#
_symmetry.space_group_name_H-M   'P 1'
#
loop_
_entity.id
_entity.type
_entity.pdbx_description
1 polymer ?
#
loop_
_entity_poly.entity_id
_entity_poly.type
_entity_poly.pdbx_seq_one_letter_code
_entity_poly.pdbx_strand_id
1 'polypeptide(L)'
;MIYVHSSVLLADLFAEPRSPPDTLWDEDLASSRLPTYEVWNRINAYGLIISHSSRARGLLARVNLTEMSDAALARAQEPFPVAVRTLDALHLATMEFLRNQGEAVTLASYDSRLLTVAQALGISAALL
;
A
#
# COMPACT_ATOMS: atom_id res chain seq x y z
N MET A 1 -7.35 8.56 7.35
CA MET A 1 -6.20 7.63 7.16
C MET A 1 -6.11 7.26 5.68
N ILE A 2 -4.93 7.41 5.10
CA ILE A 2 -4.65 7.01 3.72
C ILE A 2 -3.81 5.72 3.77
N TYR A 3 -4.33 4.64 3.22
CA TYR A 3 -3.59 3.40 3.04
C TYR A 3 -2.71 3.53 1.79
N VAL A 4 -1.41 3.35 1.94
CA VAL A 4 -0.43 3.54 0.86
C VAL A 4 -0.02 2.18 0.29
N HIS A 5 -0.31 1.97 -0.99
CA HIS A 5 0.15 0.80 -1.74
C HIS A 5 1.61 0.97 -2.18
N SER A 6 2.33 -0.12 -2.33
CA SER A 6 3.74 -0.11 -2.74
C SER A 6 3.99 0.62 -4.05
N SER A 7 3.02 0.65 -4.97
CA SER A 7 3.15 1.39 -6.24
C SER A 7 3.43 2.87 -6.05
N VAL A 8 2.89 3.48 -4.99
CA VAL A 8 3.11 4.90 -4.68
C VAL A 8 4.51 5.11 -4.10
N LEU A 9 4.93 4.25 -3.19
CA LEU A 9 6.29 4.29 -2.63
C LEU A 9 7.35 4.10 -3.71
N LEU A 10 7.14 3.13 -4.61
CA LEU A 10 8.04 2.85 -5.71
C LEU A 10 8.09 4.00 -6.73
N ALA A 11 6.95 4.62 -7.03
CA ALA A 11 6.90 5.77 -7.93
C ALA A 11 7.71 6.95 -7.41
N ASP A 12 7.63 7.23 -6.11
CA ASP A 12 8.43 8.28 -5.48
C ASP A 12 9.92 7.88 -5.45
N LEU A 13 10.21 6.66 -4.99
CA LEU A 13 11.58 6.18 -4.83
C LEU A 13 12.36 6.19 -6.14
N PHE A 14 11.72 5.79 -7.25
CA PHE A 14 12.35 5.70 -8.57
C PHE A 14 12.06 6.91 -9.46
N ALA A 15 11.48 7.98 -8.91
CA ALA A 15 11.15 9.20 -9.63
C ALA A 15 10.42 8.91 -10.94
N GLU A 16 9.39 8.07 -10.87
CA GLU A 16 8.59 7.71 -12.04
C GLU A 16 7.80 8.93 -12.57
N PRO A 17 7.43 8.96 -13.87
CA PRO A 17 6.67 10.08 -14.42
C PRO A 17 5.39 10.39 -13.66
N ARG A 18 4.68 9.36 -13.18
CA ARG A 18 3.53 9.49 -12.32
C ARG A 18 3.97 9.26 -10.88
N SER A 19 4.28 10.34 -10.17
CA SER A 19 4.74 10.33 -8.78
C SER A 19 3.72 11.03 -7.89
N PRO A 20 3.63 10.65 -6.61
CA PRO A 20 2.72 11.33 -5.67
C PRO A 20 3.20 12.77 -5.40
N PRO A 21 2.27 13.68 -5.05
CA PRO A 21 2.65 15.01 -4.59
C PRO A 21 3.40 14.93 -3.26
N ASP A 22 4.35 15.86 -3.03
CA ASP A 22 5.13 15.89 -1.79
C ASP A 22 4.25 16.01 -0.55
N THR A 23 3.10 16.67 -0.68
CA THR A 23 2.14 16.84 0.40
C THR A 23 1.52 15.54 0.90
N LEU A 24 1.55 14.47 0.12
CA LEU A 24 1.08 13.16 0.57
C LEU A 24 1.79 12.70 1.83
N TRP A 25 3.09 12.99 1.92
CA TRP A 25 3.94 12.49 3.02
C TRP A 25 3.70 13.20 4.34
N ASP A 26 2.89 14.26 4.35
CA ASP A 26 2.48 14.98 5.55
C ASP A 26 1.13 14.49 6.10
N GLU A 27 0.47 13.57 5.39
CA GLU A 27 -0.83 13.02 5.78
C GLU A 27 -0.70 11.86 6.77
N ASP A 28 -1.83 11.44 7.34
CA ASP A 28 -1.92 10.24 8.18
C ASP A 28 -1.88 8.99 7.29
N LEU A 29 -0.68 8.43 7.14
CA LEU A 29 -0.41 7.31 6.25
C LEU A 29 -0.28 6.00 7.01
N ALA A 30 -0.91 4.97 6.46
CA ALA A 30 -0.82 3.62 6.98
C ALA A 30 -0.63 2.61 5.84
N SER A 31 -0.11 1.45 6.15
CA SER A 31 -0.08 0.29 5.26
C SER A 31 0.08 -0.99 6.08
N SER A 32 0.03 -2.13 5.40
CA SER A 32 0.51 -3.39 5.99
C SER A 32 2.04 -3.41 5.96
N ARG A 33 2.63 -4.49 6.44
CA ARG A 33 4.08 -4.70 6.32
C ARG A 33 4.54 -5.12 4.93
N LEU A 34 3.60 -5.45 4.04
CA LEU A 34 3.93 -5.90 2.68
C LEU A 34 4.78 -4.91 1.89
N PRO A 35 4.52 -3.59 1.91
CA PRO A 35 5.33 -2.64 1.16
C PRO A 35 6.82 -2.69 1.49
N THR A 36 7.18 -3.00 2.71
CA THR A 36 8.60 -3.18 3.09
C THR A 36 9.27 -4.22 2.19
N TYR A 37 8.63 -5.38 2.05
CA TYR A 37 9.18 -6.47 1.24
C TYR A 37 9.08 -6.17 -0.25
N GLU A 38 8.00 -5.58 -0.71
CA GLU A 38 7.80 -5.22 -2.10
C GLU A 38 8.83 -4.18 -2.57
N VAL A 39 9.09 -3.16 -1.75
CA VAL A 39 10.08 -2.11 -2.05
C VAL A 39 11.50 -2.71 -2.08
N TRP A 40 11.88 -3.47 -1.06
CA TRP A 40 13.22 -4.08 -1.01
C TRP A 40 13.44 -5.11 -2.11
N ASN A 41 12.41 -5.90 -2.43
CA ASN A 41 12.51 -6.85 -3.54
C ASN A 41 12.78 -6.14 -4.87
N ARG A 42 12.14 -4.99 -5.11
CA ARG A 42 12.36 -4.21 -6.32
C ARG A 42 13.75 -3.57 -6.35
N ILE A 43 14.21 -3.02 -5.23
CA ILE A 43 15.57 -2.47 -5.09
C ILE A 43 16.62 -3.55 -5.40
N ASN A 44 16.43 -4.75 -4.84
CA ASN A 44 17.32 -5.88 -5.06
C ASN A 44 17.31 -6.34 -6.52
N ALA A 45 16.14 -6.42 -7.13
CA ALA A 45 16.00 -6.83 -8.53
C ALA A 45 16.74 -5.88 -9.50
N TYR A 46 16.77 -4.58 -9.16
CA TYR A 46 17.45 -3.57 -9.97
C TYR A 46 18.92 -3.35 -9.57
N GLY A 47 19.41 -4.04 -8.54
CA GLY A 47 20.79 -3.85 -8.07
C GLY A 47 21.06 -2.48 -7.46
N LEU A 48 20.07 -1.86 -6.82
CA LEU A 48 20.12 -0.47 -6.38
C LEU A 48 20.21 -0.30 -4.86
N ILE A 49 20.70 -1.32 -4.14
CA ILE A 49 20.78 -1.27 -2.67
C ILE A 49 21.61 -0.06 -2.22
N ILE A 50 22.79 0.14 -2.78
CA ILE A 50 23.71 1.20 -2.34
C ILE A 50 23.11 2.59 -2.56
N SER A 51 22.50 2.80 -3.73
CA SER A 51 22.00 4.14 -4.10
C SER A 51 20.63 4.49 -3.52
N HIS A 52 19.79 3.50 -3.19
CA HIS A 52 18.38 3.74 -2.85
C HIS A 52 17.96 3.30 -1.44
N SER A 53 18.80 2.57 -0.70
CA SER A 53 18.42 2.05 0.63
C SER A 53 18.04 3.15 1.62
N SER A 54 18.82 4.20 1.71
CA SER A 54 18.57 5.30 2.67
C SER A 54 17.24 5.99 2.38
N ARG A 55 16.97 6.30 1.12
CA ARG A 55 15.71 6.93 0.71
C ARG A 55 14.52 6.00 0.95
N ALA A 56 14.66 4.72 0.66
CA ALA A 56 13.61 3.72 0.91
C ALA A 56 13.24 3.65 2.40
N ARG A 57 14.24 3.62 3.28
CA ARG A 57 14.00 3.64 4.73
C ARG A 57 13.30 4.92 5.16
N GLY A 58 13.69 6.05 4.62
CA GLY A 58 13.06 7.34 4.91
C GLY A 58 11.59 7.39 4.51
N LEU A 59 11.24 6.87 3.33
CA LEU A 59 9.86 6.80 2.85
C LEU A 59 9.02 5.84 3.71
N LEU A 60 9.53 4.64 3.98
CA LEU A 60 8.83 3.66 4.81
C LEU A 60 8.62 4.16 6.24
N ALA A 61 9.54 4.95 6.77
CA ALA A 61 9.41 5.55 8.09
C ALA A 61 8.26 6.57 8.19
N ARG A 62 7.77 7.08 7.07
CA ARG A 62 6.63 7.99 7.02
C ARG A 62 5.28 7.29 7.10
N VAL A 63 5.27 5.98 6.97
CA VAL A 63 4.05 5.18 6.91
C VAL A 63 3.93 4.35 8.18
N ASN A 64 2.78 4.42 8.84
CA ASN A 64 2.45 3.55 9.98
C ASN A 64 2.16 2.15 9.46
N LEU A 65 3.07 1.22 9.72
CA LEU A 65 2.93 -0.17 9.27
C LEU A 65 2.13 -0.98 10.28
N THR A 66 1.05 -1.61 9.80
CA THR A 66 0.15 -2.43 10.60
C THR A 66 0.49 -3.90 10.42
N GLU A 67 0.59 -4.62 11.55
CA GLU A 67 0.72 -6.07 11.51
C GLU A 67 -0.52 -6.70 10.86
N MET A 68 -0.32 -7.72 10.05
CA MET A 68 -1.42 -8.50 9.51
C MET A 68 -1.96 -9.42 10.59
N SER A 69 -3.11 -9.04 11.15
CA SER A 69 -3.78 -9.80 12.20
C SER A 69 -4.34 -11.12 11.68
N ASP A 70 -4.66 -12.03 12.59
CA ASP A 70 -5.35 -13.28 12.23
C ASP A 70 -6.66 -13.00 11.50
N ALA A 71 -7.39 -11.97 11.91
CA ALA A 71 -8.65 -11.56 11.26
C ALA A 71 -8.42 -11.10 9.82
N ALA A 72 -7.38 -10.30 9.56
CA ALA A 72 -7.03 -9.85 8.22
C ALA A 72 -6.57 -11.03 7.34
N LEU A 73 -5.76 -11.93 7.88
CA LEU A 73 -5.30 -13.11 7.16
C LEU A 73 -6.46 -14.06 6.82
N ALA A 74 -7.41 -14.24 7.74
CA ALA A 74 -8.61 -15.02 7.49
C ALA A 74 -9.47 -14.39 6.37
N ARG A 75 -9.66 -13.06 6.41
CA ARG A 75 -10.41 -12.34 5.36
C ARG A 75 -9.76 -12.50 3.98
N ALA A 76 -8.43 -12.50 3.91
CA ALA A 76 -7.71 -12.67 2.65
C ALA A 76 -7.95 -14.02 1.97
N GLN A 77 -8.43 -15.02 2.72
CA GLN A 77 -8.77 -16.35 2.20
C GLN A 77 -10.18 -16.41 1.63
N GLU A 78 -11.01 -15.39 1.84
CA GLU A 78 -12.39 -15.35 1.38
C GLU A 78 -12.50 -14.65 0.01
N PRO A 79 -13.61 -14.87 -0.73
CA PRO A 79 -13.80 -14.23 -2.03
C PRO A 79 -13.86 -12.71 -1.95
N PHE A 80 -13.33 -12.05 -3.00
CA PHE A 80 -13.50 -10.62 -3.27
C PHE A 80 -14.48 -10.43 -4.43
N PRO A 81 -14.99 -9.20 -4.66
CA PRO A 81 -15.95 -8.94 -5.75
C PRO A 81 -15.45 -9.38 -7.12
N VAL A 82 -14.14 -9.34 -7.35
CA VAL A 82 -13.47 -9.93 -8.52
C VAL A 82 -12.24 -10.69 -8.05
N ALA A 83 -11.76 -11.62 -8.88
CA ALA A 83 -10.54 -12.37 -8.55
C ALA A 83 -9.34 -11.43 -8.43
N VAL A 84 -8.55 -11.60 -7.37
CA VAL A 84 -7.36 -10.80 -7.09
C VAL A 84 -6.16 -11.71 -6.87
N ARG A 85 -4.95 -11.14 -7.01
CA ARG A 85 -3.72 -11.83 -6.66
C ARG A 85 -3.53 -11.86 -5.16
N THR A 86 -2.66 -12.75 -4.68
CA THR A 86 -2.43 -12.97 -3.25
C THR A 86 -2.04 -11.69 -2.51
N LEU A 87 -1.07 -10.92 -3.04
CA LEU A 87 -0.65 -9.68 -2.38
C LEU A 87 -1.78 -8.65 -2.35
N ASP A 88 -2.55 -8.54 -3.41
CA ASP A 88 -3.71 -7.64 -3.45
C ASP A 88 -4.77 -8.06 -2.44
N ALA A 89 -5.03 -9.35 -2.29
CA ALA A 89 -5.95 -9.87 -1.27
C ALA A 89 -5.49 -9.49 0.14
N LEU A 90 -4.20 -9.58 0.41
CA LEU A 90 -3.63 -9.20 1.72
C LEU A 90 -3.73 -7.69 1.97
N HIS A 91 -3.48 -6.86 0.96
CA HIS A 91 -3.68 -5.42 1.06
C HIS A 91 -5.14 -5.06 1.32
N LEU A 92 -6.06 -5.62 0.54
CA LEU A 92 -7.49 -5.35 0.68
C LEU A 92 -8.02 -5.79 2.05
N ALA A 93 -7.62 -6.98 2.51
CA ALA A 93 -8.00 -7.49 3.82
C ALA A 93 -7.49 -6.60 4.96
N THR A 94 -6.29 -6.06 4.82
CA THR A 94 -5.73 -5.12 5.81
C THR A 94 -6.51 -3.82 5.85
N MET A 95 -6.88 -3.28 4.68
CA MET A 95 -7.73 -2.08 4.61
C MET A 95 -9.09 -2.29 5.24
N GLU A 96 -9.74 -3.43 4.97
CA GLU A 96 -11.02 -3.77 5.61
C GLU A 96 -10.88 -3.94 7.12
N PHE A 97 -9.79 -4.54 7.59
CA PHE A 97 -9.49 -4.66 9.02
C PHE A 97 -9.39 -3.28 9.68
N LEU A 98 -8.64 -2.36 9.09
CA LEU A 98 -8.51 -0.99 9.60
C LEU A 98 -9.87 -0.27 9.64
N ARG A 99 -10.66 -0.42 8.58
CA ARG A 99 -12.00 0.16 8.53
C ARG A 99 -12.92 -0.42 9.62
N ASN A 100 -12.82 -1.70 9.89
CA ASN A 100 -13.57 -2.36 10.95
C ASN A 100 -13.12 -1.94 12.35
N GLN A 101 -11.91 -1.40 12.49
CA GLN A 101 -11.43 -0.78 13.73
C GLN A 101 -11.93 0.67 13.91
N GLY A 102 -12.76 1.17 13.00
CA GLY A 102 -13.33 2.50 13.07
C GLY A 102 -12.58 3.56 12.26
N GLU A 103 -11.55 3.18 11.51
CA GLU A 103 -10.80 4.11 10.67
C GLU A 103 -11.54 4.43 9.37
N ALA A 104 -11.53 5.69 8.98
CA ALA A 104 -11.96 6.11 7.64
C ALA A 104 -10.76 5.90 6.70
N VAL A 105 -10.82 4.89 5.85
CA VAL A 105 -9.70 4.48 4.99
C VAL A 105 -9.94 4.89 3.54
N THR A 106 -8.96 5.57 2.94
CA THR A 106 -8.87 5.76 1.49
C THR A 106 -7.61 5.11 0.97
N LEU A 107 -7.57 4.75 -0.31
CA LEU A 107 -6.45 4.03 -0.92
C LEU A 107 -5.64 4.94 -1.84
N ALA A 108 -4.36 5.13 -1.54
CA ALA A 108 -3.38 5.72 -2.45
C ALA A 108 -2.69 4.60 -3.24
N SER A 109 -2.94 4.54 -4.54
CA SER A 109 -2.35 3.51 -5.41
C SER A 109 -2.31 4.01 -6.85
N TYR A 110 -1.34 3.53 -7.60
CA TYR A 110 -1.28 3.64 -9.07
C TYR A 110 -1.68 2.34 -9.77
N ASP A 111 -2.06 1.32 -9.00
CA ASP A 111 -2.56 0.05 -9.53
C ASP A 111 -4.07 0.16 -9.79
N SER A 112 -4.46 0.28 -11.05
CA SER A 112 -5.86 0.45 -11.43
C SER A 112 -6.73 -0.76 -11.07
N ARG A 113 -6.18 -1.96 -11.07
CA ARG A 113 -6.91 -3.18 -10.72
C ARG A 113 -7.23 -3.20 -9.23
N LEU A 114 -6.24 -2.85 -8.39
CA LEU A 114 -6.44 -2.75 -6.95
C LEU A 114 -7.46 -1.67 -6.60
N LEU A 115 -7.36 -0.50 -7.25
CA LEU A 115 -8.31 0.60 -7.05
C LEU A 115 -9.76 0.18 -7.39
N THR A 116 -9.94 -0.56 -8.48
CA THR A 116 -11.26 -1.05 -8.90
C THR A 116 -11.88 -1.96 -7.85
N VAL A 117 -11.11 -2.90 -7.31
CA VAL A 117 -11.61 -3.84 -6.29
C VAL A 117 -11.87 -3.11 -4.97
N ALA A 118 -10.97 -2.22 -4.56
CA ALA A 118 -11.14 -1.41 -3.35
C ALA A 118 -12.44 -0.59 -3.43
N GLN A 119 -12.71 0.03 -4.57
CA GLN A 119 -13.93 0.80 -4.79
C GLN A 119 -15.18 -0.08 -4.68
N ALA A 120 -15.14 -1.31 -5.20
CA ALA A 120 -16.24 -2.27 -5.08
C ALA A 120 -16.48 -2.68 -3.62
N LEU A 121 -15.46 -2.57 -2.75
CA LEU A 121 -15.56 -2.79 -1.31
C LEU A 121 -15.95 -1.52 -0.54
N GLY A 122 -16.21 -0.41 -1.22
CA GLY A 122 -16.56 0.86 -0.61
C GLY A 122 -15.36 1.67 -0.10
N ILE A 123 -14.15 1.38 -0.56
CA ILE A 123 -12.92 2.10 -0.22
C ILE A 123 -12.59 3.05 -1.38
N SER A 124 -12.68 4.35 -1.12
CA SER A 124 -12.42 5.38 -2.13
C SER A 124 -10.93 5.55 -2.41
N ALA A 125 -10.61 5.98 -3.63
CA ALA A 125 -9.24 6.37 -3.97
C ALA A 125 -8.87 7.71 -3.32
N ALA A 126 -7.64 7.81 -2.82
CA ALA A 126 -7.05 9.08 -2.44
C ALA A 126 -6.64 9.87 -3.69
N LEU A 127 -6.68 11.19 -3.59
CA LEU A 127 -6.18 12.05 -4.67
C LEU A 127 -4.65 12.04 -4.68
N LEU A 128 -4.07 11.81 -5.85
CA LEU A 128 -2.63 11.79 -6.06
C LEU A 128 -2.19 12.78 -7.15
#